data_7faad96a3330dfeb2158235b7072cdd8
#
_entry.id   7faad96a3330dfeb2158235b7072cdd8
#
_cell.length_a   1.000
_cell.length_b   1.000
_cell.length_c   1.000
_cell.angle_alpha   90.00
_cell.angle_beta   90.00
_cell.angle_gamma   90.00
#
_symmetry.space_group_name_H-M   'P 1'
#
loop_
_entity.id
_entity.type
_entity.pdbx_description
1 polymer ?
#
loop_
_entity_poly.entity_id
_entity_poly.type
_entity_poly.pdbx_seq_one_letter_code
_entity_poly.pdbx_strand_id
1 'polypeptide(L)'
;WGARKFTIAPVEGNQSLVTESRMYCVEFGGSTAKEAKVFVNGVEADAEVKEKDGLLTIAVTDVKPQDTVTICLPEDTEIAKNDVMTRAMDLLLHAEISYITKEQIANLLHKADGKVAILAAELQSMELSNDLRGALLEIITA
;
A
#
# COMPACT_ATOMS: atom_id res chain seq x y z
N TRP A 1 -1.66 10.55 -9.31
CA TRP A 1 -0.34 9.90 -9.29
C TRP A 1 0.68 10.55 -10.23
N GLY A 2 0.25 11.05 -11.38
CA GLY A 2 1.17 11.59 -12.40
C GLY A 2 2.12 12.70 -11.93
N ALA A 3 1.72 13.53 -10.98
CA ALA A 3 2.57 14.59 -10.43
C ALA A 3 3.43 14.16 -9.24
N ARG A 4 3.25 12.94 -8.71
CA ARG A 4 3.90 12.42 -7.50
C ARG A 4 3.85 13.39 -6.32
N LYS A 5 2.76 14.15 -6.27
CA LYS A 5 2.47 15.14 -5.23
C LYS A 5 1.19 14.79 -4.51
N PHE A 6 1.22 14.91 -3.19
CA PHE A 6 0.06 14.83 -2.33
C PHE A 6 -0.06 16.15 -1.57
N THR A 7 -1.26 16.73 -1.53
CA THR A 7 -1.47 18.02 -0.89
C THR A 7 -2.61 17.93 0.12
N ILE A 8 -2.35 18.40 1.34
CA ILE A 8 -3.35 18.62 2.37
C ILE A 8 -3.65 20.12 2.32
N ALA A 9 -4.89 20.44 1.92
CA ALA A 9 -5.35 21.82 1.85
C ALA A 9 -5.66 22.38 3.25
N PRO A 10 -5.69 23.71 3.41
CA PRO A 10 -6.15 24.36 4.63
C PRO A 10 -7.56 23.89 5.04
N VAL A 11 -7.80 23.89 6.34
CA VAL A 11 -9.14 23.58 6.87
C VAL A 11 -10.11 24.69 6.50
N GLU A 12 -11.24 24.31 5.91
CA GLU A 12 -12.33 25.22 5.61
C GLU A 12 -13.37 25.25 6.74
N GLY A 13 -14.07 26.38 6.88
CA GLY A 13 -15.15 26.58 7.84
C GLY A 13 -14.71 27.19 9.17
N ASN A 14 -15.45 26.91 10.26
CA ASN A 14 -15.20 27.49 11.57
C ASN A 14 -13.99 26.83 12.24
N GLN A 15 -12.86 27.51 12.29
CA GLN A 15 -11.62 27.02 12.85
C GLN A 15 -11.54 27.11 14.40
N SER A 16 -12.50 27.75 15.07
CA SER A 16 -12.48 27.90 16.53
C SER A 16 -12.61 26.56 17.29
N LEU A 17 -13.06 25.52 16.59
CA LEU A 17 -13.20 24.15 17.13
C LEU A 17 -12.00 23.24 16.79
N VAL A 18 -11.02 23.76 16.07
CA VAL A 18 -9.86 23.01 15.60
C VAL A 18 -8.66 23.35 16.49
N THR A 19 -7.81 22.35 16.78
CA THR A 19 -6.56 22.58 17.52
C THR A 19 -5.66 23.58 16.79
N GLU A 20 -4.92 24.40 17.54
CA GLU A 20 -4.02 25.44 16.98
C GLU A 20 -2.95 24.86 16.06
N SER A 21 -2.44 23.68 16.39
CA SER A 21 -1.56 22.90 15.51
C SER A 21 -1.81 21.41 15.65
N ARG A 22 -1.34 20.64 14.70
CA ARG A 22 -1.43 19.18 14.69
C ARG A 22 -0.24 18.55 13.98
N MET A 23 -0.05 17.27 14.24
CA MET A 23 0.82 16.41 13.46
C MET A 23 0.00 15.72 12.37
N TYR A 24 0.54 15.69 11.15
CA TYR A 24 0.04 14.80 10.12
C TYR A 24 1.00 13.62 9.95
N CYS A 25 0.44 12.42 9.91
CA CYS A 25 1.12 11.20 9.53
C CYS A 25 0.49 10.71 8.23
N VAL A 26 1.27 10.68 7.17
CA VAL A 26 0.82 10.25 5.83
C VAL A 26 1.59 8.99 5.44
N GLU A 27 0.85 7.98 5.01
CA GLU A 27 1.41 6.69 4.63
C GLU A 27 1.16 6.42 3.15
N PHE A 28 2.22 6.10 2.43
CA PHE A 28 2.16 5.67 1.03
C PHE A 28 2.50 4.17 0.97
N GLY A 29 1.45 3.35 0.86
CA GLY A 29 1.59 1.92 0.63
C GLY A 29 1.64 1.59 -0.86
N GLY A 30 2.33 0.50 -1.20
CA GLY A 30 2.41 0.02 -2.58
C GLY A 30 3.12 0.98 -3.54
N SER A 31 4.10 1.74 -3.04
CA SER A 31 4.96 2.59 -3.86
C SER A 31 6.42 2.18 -3.72
N THR A 32 7.24 2.53 -4.73
CA THR A 32 8.70 2.30 -4.69
C THR A 32 9.45 3.42 -3.98
N ALA A 33 8.75 4.47 -3.52
CA ALA A 33 9.36 5.60 -2.85
C ALA A 33 9.97 5.20 -1.50
N LYS A 34 11.19 5.67 -1.25
CA LYS A 34 11.92 5.47 0.02
C LYS A 34 12.18 6.79 0.75
N GLU A 35 11.93 7.89 0.08
CA GLU A 35 12.13 9.24 0.59
C GLU A 35 11.03 10.18 0.09
N ALA A 36 10.88 11.32 0.74
CA ALA A 36 9.95 12.36 0.33
C ALA A 36 10.47 13.72 0.79
N LYS A 37 10.05 14.78 0.08
CA LYS A 37 10.22 16.16 0.54
C LYS A 37 8.87 16.71 0.98
N VAL A 38 8.86 17.42 2.10
CA VAL A 38 7.66 18.04 2.65
C VAL A 38 7.80 19.57 2.59
N PHE A 39 6.73 20.22 2.18
CA PHE A 39 6.64 21.67 2.13
C PHE A 39 5.42 22.12 2.92
N VAL A 40 5.59 23.10 3.78
CA VAL A 40 4.50 23.80 4.46
C VAL A 40 4.44 25.22 3.89
N ASN A 41 3.29 25.60 3.32
CA ASN A 41 3.11 26.90 2.63
C ASN A 41 4.18 27.18 1.55
N GLY A 42 4.67 26.13 0.88
CA GLY A 42 5.70 26.24 -0.16
C GLY A 42 7.14 26.34 0.35
N VAL A 43 7.35 26.33 1.66
CA VAL A 43 8.69 26.29 2.30
C VAL A 43 9.00 24.86 2.72
N GLU A 44 10.20 24.38 2.41
CA GLU A 44 10.63 23.03 2.83
C GLU A 44 10.64 22.95 4.35
N ALA A 45 10.00 21.92 4.88
CA ALA A 45 9.82 21.68 6.31
C ALA A 45 10.48 20.38 6.72
N ASP A 46 10.98 20.33 7.94
CA ASP A 46 11.49 19.11 8.54
C ASP A 46 10.33 18.11 8.74
N ALA A 47 10.55 16.89 8.32
CA ALA A 47 9.59 15.80 8.49
C ALA A 47 10.34 14.50 8.79
N GLU A 48 9.76 13.67 9.63
CA GLU A 48 10.27 12.33 9.85
C GLU A 48 9.79 11.44 8.71
N VAL A 49 10.73 10.87 7.94
CA VAL A 49 10.45 9.97 6.83
C VAL A 49 11.04 8.60 7.14
N LYS A 50 10.17 7.57 7.12
CA LYS A 50 10.55 6.18 7.38
C LYS A 50 9.98 5.27 6.31
N GLU A 51 10.79 4.40 5.76
CA GLU A 51 10.34 3.31 4.90
C GLU A 51 10.52 1.98 5.63
N LYS A 52 9.47 1.17 5.65
CA LYS A 52 9.51 -0.17 6.19
C LYS A 52 8.52 -1.07 5.43
N ASP A 53 9.00 -2.19 4.94
CA ASP A 53 8.19 -3.25 4.30
C ASP A 53 7.30 -2.73 3.14
N GLY A 54 7.81 -1.76 2.36
CA GLY A 54 7.08 -1.15 1.24
C GLY A 54 6.06 -0.08 1.66
N LEU A 55 6.07 0.34 2.94
CA LEU A 55 5.26 1.42 3.47
C LEU A 55 6.15 2.62 3.79
N LEU A 56 5.97 3.73 3.06
CA LEU A 56 6.63 4.99 3.34
C LEU A 56 5.74 5.83 4.26
N THR A 57 6.19 6.06 5.48
CA THR A 57 5.52 6.88 6.50
C THR A 57 6.22 8.24 6.61
N ILE A 58 5.44 9.30 6.55
CA ILE A 58 5.91 10.69 6.62
C ILE A 58 5.15 11.40 7.72
N ALA A 59 5.86 11.88 8.75
CA ALA A 59 5.27 12.63 9.84
C ALA A 59 5.79 14.08 9.83
N VAL A 60 4.88 15.04 9.79
CA VAL A 60 5.17 16.48 9.90
C VAL A 60 4.40 17.07 11.07
N THR A 61 5.10 17.79 11.94
CA THR A 61 4.56 18.39 13.18
C THR A 61 4.28 19.88 13.03
N ASP A 62 3.58 20.42 14.00
CA ASP A 62 3.31 21.86 14.14
C ASP A 62 2.60 22.53 12.97
N VAL A 63 1.82 21.75 12.21
CA VAL A 63 1.03 22.26 11.09
C VAL A 63 -0.24 22.94 11.63
N LYS A 64 -0.46 24.20 11.24
CA LYS A 64 -1.65 24.95 11.62
C LYS A 64 -2.83 24.64 10.68
N PRO A 65 -4.08 24.86 11.15
CA PRO A 65 -5.26 24.59 10.31
C PRO A 65 -5.30 25.30 8.96
N GLN A 66 -4.69 26.49 8.88
CA GLN A 66 -4.62 27.30 7.66
C GLN A 66 -3.43 26.98 6.76
N ASP A 67 -2.55 26.08 7.17
CA ASP A 67 -1.38 25.72 6.38
C ASP A 67 -1.73 24.74 5.25
N THR A 68 -1.01 24.87 4.15
CA THR A 68 -1.00 23.89 3.06
C THR A 68 0.23 23.01 3.22
N VAL A 69 0.03 21.69 3.32
CA VAL A 69 1.14 20.73 3.33
C VAL A 69 1.22 20.08 1.96
N THR A 70 2.39 20.07 1.35
CA THR A 70 2.66 19.37 0.10
C THR A 70 3.77 18.36 0.30
N ILE A 71 3.50 17.10 -0.01
CA ILE A 71 4.47 16.01 0.00
C ILE A 71 4.82 15.70 -1.44
N CYS A 72 6.11 15.73 -1.76
CA CYS A 72 6.65 15.40 -3.07
C CYS A 72 7.46 14.10 -2.96
N LEU A 73 7.06 13.09 -3.71
CA LEU A 73 7.82 11.87 -3.89
C LEU A 73 8.83 12.04 -5.04
N PRO A 74 9.92 11.26 -5.10
CA PRO A 74 10.86 11.25 -6.21
C PRO A 74 10.17 11.03 -7.56
N GLU A 75 10.74 11.59 -8.63
CA GLU A 75 10.15 11.51 -9.98
C GLU A 75 10.12 10.07 -10.52
N ASP A 76 11.06 9.25 -10.12
CA ASP A 76 11.19 7.83 -10.46
C ASP A 76 10.30 6.90 -9.61
N THR A 77 9.49 7.46 -8.71
CA THR A 77 8.54 6.67 -7.91
C THR A 77 7.50 6.01 -8.81
N GLU A 78 7.37 4.71 -8.65
CA GLU A 78 6.37 3.88 -9.34
C GLU A 78 5.42 3.23 -8.34
N ILE A 79 4.31 2.70 -8.83
CA ILE A 79 3.46 1.79 -8.05
C ILE A 79 4.22 0.46 -7.98
N ALA A 80 4.40 -0.05 -6.76
CA ALA A 80 5.04 -1.34 -6.54
C ALA A 80 4.25 -2.45 -7.24
N LYS A 81 4.96 -3.31 -7.94
CA LYS A 81 4.32 -4.48 -8.57
C LYS A 81 3.89 -5.46 -7.48
N ASN A 82 2.68 -5.96 -7.60
CA ASN A 82 2.23 -7.04 -6.74
C ASN A 82 3.00 -8.34 -7.07
N ASP A 83 3.86 -8.79 -6.17
CA ASP A 83 4.53 -10.07 -6.27
C ASP A 83 3.60 -11.19 -5.79
N VAL A 84 2.65 -11.54 -6.64
CA VAL A 84 1.65 -12.57 -6.37
C VAL A 84 2.29 -13.89 -5.97
N MET A 85 3.39 -14.28 -6.63
CA MET A 85 4.03 -15.57 -6.37
C MET A 85 4.61 -15.62 -4.96
N THR A 86 5.46 -14.66 -4.59
CA THR A 86 6.10 -14.63 -3.26
C THR A 86 5.05 -14.55 -2.15
N ARG A 87 4.05 -13.66 -2.28
CA ARG A 87 2.98 -13.50 -1.29
C ARG A 87 2.13 -14.75 -1.13
N ALA A 88 1.75 -15.39 -2.23
CA ALA A 88 0.96 -16.62 -2.18
C ALA A 88 1.76 -17.80 -1.63
N MET A 89 3.04 -17.93 -1.96
CA MET A 89 3.91 -18.97 -1.40
C MET A 89 4.12 -18.80 0.10
N ASP A 90 4.28 -17.57 0.59
CA ASP A 90 4.39 -17.28 2.02
C ASP A 90 3.08 -17.66 2.75
N LEU A 91 1.92 -17.30 2.21
CA LEU A 91 0.63 -17.71 2.74
C LEU A 91 0.50 -19.25 2.78
N LEU A 92 0.85 -19.94 1.69
CA LEU A 92 0.78 -21.40 1.60
C LEU A 92 1.74 -22.09 2.56
N LEU A 93 2.90 -21.51 2.84
CA LEU A 93 3.85 -22.06 3.80
C LEU A 93 3.21 -22.23 5.19
N HIS A 94 2.42 -21.24 5.60
CA HIS A 94 1.77 -21.19 6.91
C HIS A 94 0.36 -21.83 6.93
N ALA A 95 -0.22 -22.13 5.77
CA ALA A 95 -1.56 -22.72 5.69
C ALA A 95 -1.57 -24.19 6.15
N GLU A 96 -2.57 -24.55 6.96
CA GLU A 96 -2.80 -25.93 7.45
C GLU A 96 -3.58 -26.75 6.41
N ILE A 97 -2.95 -27.04 5.28
CA ILE A 97 -3.50 -27.87 4.18
C ILE A 97 -2.48 -28.92 3.75
N SER A 98 -2.95 -29.94 3.01
CA SER A 98 -2.06 -30.98 2.52
C SER A 98 -0.97 -30.46 1.61
N TYR A 99 0.20 -31.08 1.62
CA TYR A 99 1.30 -30.74 0.71
C TYR A 99 0.87 -30.81 -0.76
N ILE A 100 0.06 -31.80 -1.12
CA ILE A 100 -0.46 -31.97 -2.49
C ILE A 100 -1.29 -30.75 -2.90
N THR A 101 -2.15 -30.26 -2.01
CA THR A 101 -2.96 -29.05 -2.28
C THR A 101 -2.08 -27.81 -2.45
N LYS A 102 -1.03 -27.65 -1.61
CA LYS A 102 -0.05 -26.57 -1.76
C LYS A 102 0.64 -26.60 -3.12
N GLU A 103 1.08 -27.78 -3.55
CA GLU A 103 1.73 -27.98 -4.84
C GLU A 103 0.78 -27.70 -6.01
N GLN A 104 -0.49 -28.10 -5.92
CA GLN A 104 -1.49 -27.80 -6.93
C GLN A 104 -1.70 -26.29 -7.10
N ILE A 105 -1.82 -25.55 -5.99
CA ILE A 105 -1.97 -24.08 -6.03
C ILE A 105 -0.70 -23.43 -6.60
N ALA A 106 0.49 -23.83 -6.17
CA ALA A 106 1.75 -23.31 -6.68
C ALA A 106 1.88 -23.54 -8.19
N ASN A 107 1.55 -24.74 -8.69
CA ASN A 107 1.56 -25.06 -10.11
C ASN A 107 0.53 -24.23 -10.89
N LEU A 108 -0.63 -23.97 -10.30
CA LEU A 108 -1.66 -23.13 -10.90
C LEU A 108 -1.17 -21.68 -11.05
N LEU A 109 -0.56 -21.12 -9.99
CA LEU A 109 0.04 -19.77 -10.02
C LEU A 109 1.10 -19.64 -11.12
N HIS A 110 1.98 -20.64 -11.26
CA HIS A 110 3.01 -20.66 -12.30
C HIS A 110 2.43 -20.73 -13.72
N LYS A 111 1.40 -21.54 -13.93
CA LYS A 111 0.80 -21.75 -15.27
C LYS A 111 -0.03 -20.57 -15.73
N ALA A 112 -0.64 -19.85 -14.81
CA ALA A 112 -1.59 -18.79 -15.18
C ALA A 112 -0.91 -17.51 -15.66
N ASP A 113 0.39 -17.33 -15.41
CA ASP A 113 1.20 -16.23 -15.95
C ASP A 113 0.48 -14.87 -15.86
N GLY A 114 -0.01 -14.53 -14.65
CA GLY A 114 -0.71 -13.27 -14.39
C GLY A 114 -2.15 -13.17 -14.93
N LYS A 115 -2.73 -14.25 -15.44
CA LYS A 115 -4.14 -14.27 -15.89
C LYS A 115 -5.09 -14.42 -14.70
N VAL A 116 -5.33 -13.31 -14.01
CA VAL A 116 -6.10 -13.23 -12.76
C VAL A 116 -7.46 -13.92 -12.83
N ALA A 117 -8.21 -13.73 -13.94
CA ALA A 117 -9.54 -14.34 -14.08
C ALA A 117 -9.50 -15.88 -14.12
N ILE A 118 -8.48 -16.45 -14.75
CA ILE A 118 -8.29 -17.91 -14.81
C ILE A 118 -7.91 -18.43 -13.43
N LEU A 119 -6.96 -17.77 -12.77
CA LEU A 119 -6.56 -18.11 -11.38
C LEU A 119 -7.74 -18.10 -10.43
N ALA A 120 -8.56 -17.05 -10.48
CA ALA A 120 -9.73 -16.91 -9.64
C ALA A 120 -10.75 -18.04 -9.86
N ALA A 121 -11.02 -18.38 -11.11
CA ALA A 121 -11.96 -19.46 -11.44
C ALA A 121 -11.46 -20.82 -10.96
N GLU A 122 -10.19 -21.13 -11.18
CA GLU A 122 -9.59 -22.40 -10.74
C GLU A 122 -9.55 -22.50 -9.20
N LEU A 123 -9.17 -21.44 -8.49
CA LEU A 123 -9.18 -21.40 -7.03
C LEU A 123 -10.60 -21.58 -6.45
N GLN A 124 -11.63 -21.07 -7.15
CA GLN A 124 -13.03 -21.30 -6.74
C GLN A 124 -13.45 -22.76 -6.91
N SER A 125 -12.90 -23.48 -7.85
CA SER A 125 -13.22 -24.89 -8.08
C SER A 125 -12.51 -25.87 -7.12
N MET A 126 -11.47 -25.41 -6.42
CA MET A 126 -10.72 -26.24 -5.48
C MET A 126 -11.43 -26.37 -4.14
N GLU A 127 -11.25 -27.51 -3.47
CA GLU A 127 -11.71 -27.73 -2.09
C GLU A 127 -10.78 -27.02 -1.09
N LEU A 128 -11.02 -25.72 -0.90
CA LEU A 128 -10.29 -24.87 0.05
C LEU A 128 -11.28 -24.28 1.08
N SER A 129 -10.78 -23.98 2.29
CA SER A 129 -11.55 -23.17 3.23
C SER A 129 -11.87 -21.80 2.62
N ASN A 130 -12.97 -21.18 3.02
CA ASN A 130 -13.35 -19.86 2.55
C ASN A 130 -12.29 -18.80 2.89
N ASP A 131 -11.66 -18.92 4.05
CA ASP A 131 -10.63 -17.97 4.51
C ASP A 131 -9.38 -18.05 3.64
N LEU A 132 -8.87 -19.26 3.39
CA LEU A 132 -7.69 -19.45 2.54
C LEU A 132 -7.98 -19.02 1.09
N ARG A 133 -9.15 -19.40 0.57
CA ARG A 133 -9.57 -18.98 -0.77
C ARG A 133 -9.68 -17.47 -0.88
N GLY A 134 -10.28 -16.81 0.12
CA GLY A 134 -10.42 -15.36 0.20
C GLY A 134 -9.05 -14.67 0.20
N ALA A 135 -8.12 -15.12 1.04
CA ALA A 135 -6.77 -14.57 1.12
C ALA A 135 -5.99 -14.74 -0.19
N LEU A 136 -6.08 -15.92 -0.85
CA LEU A 136 -5.46 -16.12 -2.16
C LEU A 136 -6.07 -15.20 -3.23
N LEU A 137 -7.40 -15.06 -3.25
CA LEU A 137 -8.08 -14.15 -4.18
C LEU A 137 -7.65 -12.69 -3.97
N GLU A 138 -7.53 -12.26 -2.72
CA GLU A 138 -7.02 -10.92 -2.40
C GLU A 138 -5.60 -10.71 -2.92
N ILE A 139 -4.70 -11.68 -2.71
CA ILE A 139 -3.32 -11.60 -3.19
C ILE A 139 -3.26 -11.46 -4.72
N ILE A 140 -4.06 -12.22 -5.46
CA ILE A 140 -4.01 -12.22 -6.92
C ILE A 140 -4.71 -11.03 -7.58
N THR A 141 -5.57 -10.32 -6.84
CA THR A 141 -6.35 -9.17 -7.35
C THR A 141 -5.85 -7.81 -6.88
N ALA A 142 -4.89 -7.77 -5.95
CA ALA A 142 -4.35 -6.55 -5.35
C ALA A 142 -3.53 -5.68 -6.33
#